data_241ecadb96227edd4844eb8619ba503a
#
_entry.id   241ecadb96227edd4844eb8619ba503a
#
_cell.length_a   1.000
_cell.length_b   1.000
_cell.length_c   1.000
_cell.angle_alpha   90.00
_cell.angle_beta   90.00
_cell.angle_gamma   90.00
#
_symmetry.space_group_name_H-M   'P 1'
#
loop_
_entity.id
_entity.type
_entity.pdbx_description
1 polymer ?
#
loop_
_entity_poly.entity_id
_entity_poly.type
_entity_poly.pdbx_seq_one_letter_code
_entity_poly.pdbx_strand_id
1 'polypeptide(L)'
;MKLKRFFSAFLAAALLAGTVPAALAADIDSHWSKPYVTSLHELGIINPSASTGNYTPEASVTRWEFMRYINRAFDFTEKASISFSDVKSSDMYYETIQIAVKHGYINGTGNNKMDPEGTLTREQAATILGRLHKYAPTASASKLDVFTDKSKISSYATSYVAEAVSQGYIN
;
A
#
# COMPACT_ATOMS: atom_id res chain seq x y z
N MET A 1 7.69 17.55 8.19
CA MET A 1 6.82 17.94 9.32
C MET A 1 5.31 17.70 9.06
N LYS A 2 4.91 17.17 7.90
CA LYS A 2 3.49 16.84 7.57
C LYS A 2 3.10 15.39 7.89
N LEU A 3 4.08 14.49 8.07
CA LEU A 3 3.85 13.05 8.25
C LEU A 3 3.17 12.68 9.58
N LYS A 4 3.43 13.44 10.66
CA LYS A 4 2.80 13.20 11.98
C LYS A 4 1.28 13.48 12.01
N ARG A 5 0.76 14.20 11.01
CA ARG A 5 -0.69 14.49 10.93
C ARG A 5 -1.50 13.35 10.32
N PHE A 6 -0.88 12.46 9.52
CA PHE A 6 -1.59 11.36 8.88
C PHE A 6 -1.92 10.23 9.85
N PHE A 7 -1.02 9.90 10.78
CA PHE A 7 -1.26 8.84 11.76
C PHE A 7 -2.24 9.25 12.88
N SER A 8 -2.28 10.54 13.27
CA SER A 8 -3.30 11.04 14.21
C SER A 8 -4.69 11.20 13.57
N ALA A 9 -4.78 11.38 12.25
CA ALA A 9 -6.06 11.48 11.56
C ALA A 9 -6.78 10.13 11.42
N PHE A 10 -6.05 9.02 11.44
CA PHE A 10 -6.65 7.68 11.37
C PHE A 10 -7.49 7.31 12.61
N LEU A 11 -7.27 7.98 13.74
CA LEU A 11 -8.00 7.72 14.97
C LEU A 11 -9.03 8.81 15.35
N ALA A 12 -9.00 9.97 14.68
CA ALA A 12 -9.84 11.11 15.06
C ALA A 12 -10.97 11.44 14.06
N ALA A 13 -11.07 10.74 12.93
CA ALA A 13 -12.11 10.99 11.91
C ALA A 13 -13.47 10.33 12.20
N ALA A 14 -13.72 9.89 13.43
CA ALA A 14 -14.97 9.19 13.80
C ALA A 14 -16.14 10.12 14.18
N LEU A 15 -16.03 11.45 14.01
CA LEU A 15 -17.06 12.37 14.48
C LEU A 15 -17.25 13.60 13.57
N LEU A 16 -17.43 13.39 12.28
CA LEU A 16 -18.14 14.38 11.45
C LEU A 16 -19.25 13.63 10.73
N ALA A 17 -20.48 13.76 11.28
CA ALA A 17 -21.71 13.38 10.60
C ALA A 17 -21.91 14.27 9.38
N GLY A 18 -21.12 14.05 8.34
CA GLY A 18 -21.32 14.57 7.00
C GLY A 18 -22.14 13.53 6.23
N THR A 19 -23.17 13.96 5.56
CA THR A 19 -24.03 13.18 4.67
C THR A 19 -23.16 12.30 3.76
N VAL A 20 -23.19 10.99 3.99
CA VAL A 20 -22.54 10.01 3.13
C VAL A 20 -23.18 10.14 1.74
N PRO A 21 -22.44 10.47 0.68
CA PRO A 21 -23.01 10.46 -0.65
C PRO A 21 -23.54 9.06 -0.95
N ALA A 22 -24.73 8.99 -1.56
CA ALA A 22 -25.43 7.76 -1.86
C ALA A 22 -24.53 6.75 -2.59
N ALA A 23 -24.59 5.49 -2.09
CA ALA A 23 -24.02 4.32 -2.68
C ALA A 23 -22.48 4.27 -2.77
N LEU A 24 -21.83 4.13 -1.61
CA LEU A 24 -20.64 3.28 -1.57
C LEU A 24 -21.07 1.89 -2.07
N ALA A 25 -20.21 1.27 -2.87
CA ALA A 25 -20.51 0.01 -3.53
C ALA A 25 -21.07 -1.03 -2.54
N ALA A 26 -22.14 -1.72 -2.94
CA ALA A 26 -22.84 -2.68 -2.09
C ALA A 26 -21.95 -3.83 -1.60
N ASP A 27 -20.81 -4.08 -2.27
CA ASP A 27 -19.85 -5.14 -1.94
C ASP A 27 -19.09 -4.92 -0.62
N ILE A 28 -19.13 -3.70 -0.07
CA ILE A 28 -18.49 -3.40 1.23
C ILE A 28 -19.50 -3.17 2.36
N ASP A 29 -20.79 -3.18 2.11
CA ASP A 29 -21.82 -2.74 3.08
C ASP A 29 -21.79 -3.53 4.39
N SER A 30 -21.60 -4.85 4.33
CA SER A 30 -21.45 -5.72 5.50
C SER A 30 -20.02 -6.21 5.71
N HIS A 31 -19.06 -5.71 4.93
CA HIS A 31 -17.68 -6.18 4.98
C HIS A 31 -16.90 -5.50 6.11
N TRP A 32 -16.06 -6.26 6.82
CA TRP A 32 -15.24 -5.76 7.94
C TRP A 32 -14.34 -4.58 7.54
N SER A 33 -13.91 -4.52 6.27
CA SER A 33 -13.04 -3.45 5.77
C SER A 33 -13.77 -2.14 5.45
N LYS A 34 -15.12 -2.11 5.50
CA LYS A 34 -15.91 -0.92 5.15
C LYS A 34 -15.38 0.39 5.74
N PRO A 35 -15.09 0.50 7.06
CA PRO A 35 -14.60 1.76 7.61
C PRO A 35 -13.27 2.21 7.01
N TYR A 36 -12.37 1.25 6.70
CA TYR A 36 -11.07 1.55 6.09
C TYR A 36 -11.21 1.96 4.62
N VAL A 37 -12.01 1.22 3.85
CA VAL A 37 -12.30 1.51 2.44
C VAL A 37 -12.97 2.88 2.31
N THR A 38 -13.94 3.18 3.16
CA THR A 38 -14.63 4.48 3.18
C THR A 38 -13.63 5.62 3.44
N SER A 39 -12.80 5.50 4.47
CA SER A 39 -11.80 6.52 4.79
C SER A 39 -10.79 6.74 3.65
N LEU A 40 -10.30 5.66 3.04
CA LEU A 40 -9.38 5.75 1.90
C LEU A 40 -10.04 6.36 0.66
N HIS A 41 -11.33 6.11 0.45
CA HIS A 41 -12.11 6.73 -0.63
C HIS A 41 -12.31 8.23 -0.40
N GLU A 42 -12.73 8.63 0.80
CA GLU A 42 -12.91 10.04 1.18
C GLU A 42 -11.61 10.85 1.05
N LEU A 43 -10.46 10.21 1.29
CA LEU A 43 -9.14 10.80 1.08
C LEU A 43 -8.70 10.80 -0.41
N GLY A 44 -9.49 10.24 -1.33
CA GLY A 44 -9.16 10.15 -2.74
C GLY A 44 -8.05 9.15 -3.08
N ILE A 45 -7.66 8.29 -2.11
CA ILE A 45 -6.58 7.32 -2.28
C ILE A 45 -7.04 6.15 -3.15
N ILE A 46 -8.22 5.59 -2.86
CA ILE A 46 -8.83 4.52 -3.64
C ILE A 46 -10.15 4.97 -4.26
N ASN A 47 -10.52 4.32 -5.36
CA ASN A 47 -11.82 4.51 -5.99
C ASN A 47 -12.41 3.15 -6.33
N PRO A 48 -13.74 3.02 -6.37
CA PRO A 48 -14.36 1.80 -6.89
C PRO A 48 -14.02 1.62 -8.36
N SER A 49 -14.11 0.39 -8.83
CA SER A 49 -13.93 0.07 -10.26
C SER A 49 -14.92 0.87 -11.10
N ALA A 50 -14.42 1.56 -12.14
CA ALA A 50 -15.24 2.35 -13.05
C ALA A 50 -16.27 1.51 -13.83
N SER A 51 -15.98 0.21 -14.04
CA SER A 51 -16.84 -0.70 -14.79
C SER A 51 -17.94 -1.34 -13.94
N THR A 52 -17.67 -1.59 -12.65
CA THR A 52 -18.61 -2.34 -11.77
C THR A 52 -19.15 -1.49 -10.62
N GLY A 53 -18.51 -0.38 -10.28
CA GLY A 53 -18.82 0.40 -9.09
C GLY A 53 -18.38 -0.26 -7.78
N ASN A 54 -17.67 -1.40 -7.81
CA ASN A 54 -17.28 -2.19 -6.65
C ASN A 54 -15.83 -1.93 -6.23
N TYR A 55 -15.53 -2.14 -4.94
CA TYR A 55 -14.17 -2.09 -4.38
C TYR A 55 -13.46 -3.44 -4.39
N THR A 56 -14.22 -4.55 -4.45
CA THR A 56 -13.70 -5.92 -4.42
C THR A 56 -12.72 -6.17 -3.27
N PRO A 57 -13.13 -5.99 -2.00
CA PRO A 57 -12.23 -5.98 -0.85
C PRO A 57 -11.48 -7.29 -0.61
N GLU A 58 -11.98 -8.41 -1.14
CA GLU A 58 -11.33 -9.73 -1.07
C GLU A 58 -10.37 -10.00 -2.24
N ALA A 59 -10.33 -9.10 -3.23
CA ALA A 59 -9.40 -9.27 -4.35
C ALA A 59 -7.96 -8.95 -3.93
N SER A 60 -7.02 -9.69 -4.49
CA SER A 60 -5.62 -9.39 -4.33
C SER A 60 -5.26 -8.08 -5.02
N VAL A 61 -4.51 -7.21 -4.35
CA VAL A 61 -4.00 -5.97 -4.93
C VAL A 61 -2.77 -6.27 -5.80
N THR A 62 -2.68 -5.65 -6.95
CA THR A 62 -1.48 -5.70 -7.78
C THR A 62 -0.41 -4.72 -7.29
N ARG A 63 0.85 -4.96 -7.71
CA ARG A 63 1.96 -4.09 -7.33
C ARG A 63 1.76 -2.65 -7.82
N TRP A 64 1.27 -2.46 -9.05
CA TRP A 64 1.05 -1.10 -9.57
C TRP A 64 -0.12 -0.38 -8.90
N GLU A 65 -1.18 -1.10 -8.53
CA GLU A 65 -2.30 -0.52 -7.76
C GLU A 65 -1.83 -0.03 -6.40
N PHE A 66 -1.02 -0.82 -5.70
CA PHE A 66 -0.47 -0.43 -4.41
C PHE A 66 0.45 0.80 -4.53
N MET A 67 1.31 0.85 -5.58
CA MET A 67 2.10 2.05 -5.87
C MET A 67 1.22 3.27 -6.11
N ARG A 68 0.13 3.12 -6.87
CA ARG A 68 -0.82 4.20 -7.13
C ARG A 68 -1.46 4.71 -5.84
N TYR A 69 -1.82 3.82 -4.92
CA TYR A 69 -2.38 4.20 -3.62
C TYR A 69 -1.37 4.97 -2.78
N ILE A 70 -0.12 4.54 -2.74
CA ILE A 70 0.94 5.26 -2.04
C ILE A 70 1.19 6.63 -2.67
N ASN A 71 1.33 6.72 -3.99
CA ASN A 71 1.55 7.99 -4.67
C ASN A 71 0.45 9.01 -4.33
N ARG A 72 -0.81 8.58 -4.30
CA ARG A 72 -1.94 9.44 -3.91
C ARG A 72 -1.92 9.81 -2.43
N ALA A 73 -1.67 8.84 -1.56
CA ALA A 73 -1.66 9.06 -0.10
C ALA A 73 -0.59 10.06 0.35
N PHE A 74 0.50 10.18 -0.40
CA PHE A 74 1.63 11.06 -0.09
C PHE A 74 1.77 12.25 -1.03
N ASP A 75 0.82 12.45 -1.95
CA ASP A 75 0.84 13.52 -2.97
C ASP A 75 2.14 13.51 -3.80
N PHE A 76 2.67 12.31 -4.08
CA PHE A 76 3.87 12.17 -4.89
C PHE A 76 3.57 12.42 -6.36
N THR A 77 4.37 13.28 -7.01
CA THR A 77 4.18 13.67 -8.41
C THR A 77 5.47 13.66 -9.24
N GLU A 78 6.64 13.72 -8.58
CA GLU A 78 7.91 13.74 -9.27
C GLU A 78 8.23 12.37 -9.92
N LYS A 79 8.75 12.40 -11.15
CA LYS A 79 9.00 11.22 -11.98
C LYS A 79 10.49 10.97 -12.15
N ALA A 80 10.89 9.69 -12.20
CA ALA A 80 12.20 9.24 -12.65
C ALA A 80 12.12 8.66 -14.06
N SER A 81 13.23 8.62 -14.76
CA SER A 81 13.36 7.76 -15.95
C SER A 81 13.45 6.31 -15.51
N ILE A 82 12.72 5.43 -16.19
CA ILE A 82 12.70 3.98 -15.93
C ILE A 82 12.95 3.21 -17.22
N SER A 83 13.52 2.00 -17.10
CA SER A 83 13.86 1.14 -18.23
C SER A 83 13.61 -0.35 -17.94
N PHE A 84 12.55 -0.66 -17.20
CA PHE A 84 12.17 -2.06 -16.96
C PHE A 84 11.71 -2.74 -18.23
N SER A 85 12.12 -3.99 -18.44
CA SER A 85 11.84 -4.75 -19.67
C SER A 85 10.36 -5.12 -19.85
N ASP A 86 9.60 -5.11 -18.77
CA ASP A 86 8.17 -5.44 -18.70
C ASP A 86 7.27 -4.21 -18.51
N VAL A 87 7.80 -2.99 -18.72
CA VAL A 87 7.05 -1.73 -18.57
C VAL A 87 7.26 -0.87 -19.80
N LYS A 88 6.20 -0.64 -20.57
CA LYS A 88 6.21 0.21 -21.76
C LYS A 88 5.68 1.59 -21.44
N SER A 89 6.12 2.61 -22.16
CA SER A 89 5.63 3.99 -22.02
C SER A 89 4.13 4.16 -22.33
N SER A 90 3.54 3.20 -23.05
CA SER A 90 2.11 3.15 -23.36
C SER A 90 1.25 2.52 -22.26
N ASP A 91 1.87 1.90 -21.26
CA ASP A 91 1.13 1.19 -20.21
C ASP A 91 0.47 2.19 -19.24
N MET A 92 -0.76 1.90 -18.82
CA MET A 92 -1.53 2.77 -17.93
C MET A 92 -0.86 3.01 -16.57
N TYR A 93 0.03 2.14 -16.15
CA TYR A 93 0.78 2.23 -14.90
C TYR A 93 2.19 2.84 -15.06
N TYR A 94 2.61 3.21 -16.27
CA TYR A 94 3.96 3.73 -16.54
C TYR A 94 4.32 4.91 -15.64
N GLU A 95 3.46 5.92 -15.60
CA GLU A 95 3.67 7.11 -14.79
C GLU A 95 3.67 6.78 -13.28
N THR A 96 2.77 5.89 -12.85
CA THR A 96 2.73 5.43 -11.45
C THR A 96 4.06 4.84 -11.01
N ILE A 97 4.69 4.02 -11.87
CA ILE A 97 5.98 3.39 -11.60
C ILE A 97 7.11 4.41 -11.60
N GLN A 98 7.11 5.37 -12.53
CA GLN A 98 8.10 6.46 -12.55
C GLN A 98 8.12 7.24 -11.23
N ILE A 99 6.94 7.56 -10.70
CA ILE A 99 6.78 8.26 -9.42
C ILE A 99 7.29 7.38 -8.28
N ALA A 100 6.89 6.12 -8.23
CA ALA A 100 7.28 5.18 -7.18
C ALA A 100 8.80 4.98 -7.10
N VAL A 101 9.46 4.84 -8.26
CA VAL A 101 10.91 4.73 -8.38
C VAL A 101 11.61 6.02 -7.95
N LYS A 102 11.09 7.18 -8.36
CA LYS A 102 11.62 8.49 -7.97
C LYS A 102 11.68 8.66 -6.44
N HIS A 103 10.63 8.21 -5.76
CA HIS A 103 10.54 8.32 -4.30
C HIS A 103 11.21 7.15 -3.55
N GLY A 104 11.78 6.18 -4.27
CA GLY A 104 12.69 5.17 -3.74
C GLY A 104 12.05 4.13 -2.81
N TYR A 105 10.73 4.04 -2.73
CA TYR A 105 10.06 3.07 -1.86
C TYR A 105 9.87 1.70 -2.52
N ILE A 106 10.05 1.61 -3.84
CA ILE A 106 9.94 0.35 -4.58
C ILE A 106 11.20 0.10 -5.42
N ASN A 107 11.52 -1.18 -5.55
CA ASN A 107 12.53 -1.68 -6.48
C ASN A 107 11.88 -2.72 -7.40
N GLY A 108 12.51 -3.01 -8.53
CA GLY A 108 12.13 -4.13 -9.38
C GLY A 108 12.21 -5.47 -8.66
N THR A 109 11.68 -6.50 -9.29
CA THR A 109 11.65 -7.89 -8.79
C THR A 109 12.91 -8.69 -9.16
N GLY A 110 13.87 -8.07 -9.82
CA GLY A 110 15.06 -8.68 -10.39
C GLY A 110 14.98 -8.79 -11.92
N ASN A 111 16.10 -9.14 -12.55
CA ASN A 111 16.19 -9.33 -14.01
C ASN A 111 15.63 -8.14 -14.83
N ASN A 112 15.82 -6.94 -14.33
CA ASN A 112 15.30 -5.70 -14.93
C ASN A 112 13.76 -5.70 -15.11
N LYS A 113 13.02 -6.32 -14.19
CA LYS A 113 11.56 -6.36 -14.21
C LYS A 113 10.96 -5.63 -13.01
N MET A 114 9.78 -5.04 -13.22
CA MET A 114 8.96 -4.41 -12.16
C MET A 114 7.82 -5.32 -11.71
N ASP A 115 7.32 -6.19 -12.60
CA ASP A 115 6.17 -7.07 -12.39
C ASP A 115 4.92 -6.31 -11.90
N PRO A 116 4.44 -5.31 -12.68
CA PRO A 116 3.38 -4.41 -12.22
C PRO A 116 2.04 -5.11 -11.96
N GLU A 117 1.69 -6.11 -12.78
CA GLU A 117 0.45 -6.87 -12.67
C GLU A 117 0.53 -8.02 -11.64
N GLY A 118 1.73 -8.30 -11.13
CA GLY A 118 1.93 -9.33 -10.11
C GLY A 118 1.22 -8.99 -8.80
N THR A 119 0.67 -10.00 -8.14
CA THR A 119 0.02 -9.86 -6.83
C THR A 119 1.04 -9.45 -5.77
N LEU A 120 0.69 -8.45 -4.97
CA LEU A 120 1.52 -7.99 -3.86
C LEU A 120 1.31 -8.88 -2.62
N THR A 121 2.39 -9.41 -2.06
CA THR A 121 2.33 -10.16 -0.79
C THR A 121 2.34 -9.20 0.41
N ARG A 122 1.88 -9.69 1.58
CA ARG A 122 1.91 -8.91 2.84
C ARG A 122 3.33 -8.49 3.23
N GLU A 123 4.32 -9.38 3.06
CA GLU A 123 5.72 -9.06 3.36
C GLU A 123 6.30 -8.00 2.43
N GLN A 124 5.90 -8.01 1.14
CA GLN A 124 6.27 -6.98 0.18
C GLN A 124 5.65 -5.64 0.57
N ALA A 125 4.38 -5.61 0.94
CA ALA A 125 3.71 -4.40 1.42
C ALA A 125 4.40 -3.83 2.66
N ALA A 126 4.74 -4.66 3.66
CA ALA A 126 5.48 -4.25 4.85
C ALA A 126 6.86 -3.66 4.49
N THR A 127 7.56 -4.28 3.54
CA THR A 127 8.87 -3.80 3.06
C THR A 127 8.75 -2.44 2.37
N ILE A 128 7.77 -2.26 1.51
CA ILE A 128 7.52 -1.00 0.80
C ILE A 128 7.18 0.12 1.80
N LEU A 129 6.26 -0.13 2.72
CA LEU A 129 5.88 0.83 3.76
C LEU A 129 7.05 1.17 4.68
N GLY A 130 7.87 0.18 5.05
CA GLY A 130 9.06 0.42 5.85
C GLY A 130 10.09 1.30 5.14
N ARG A 131 10.32 1.10 3.84
CA ARG A 131 11.20 1.96 3.02
C ARG A 131 10.64 3.38 2.90
N LEU A 132 9.33 3.50 2.67
CA LEU A 132 8.64 4.77 2.58
C LEU A 132 8.80 5.62 3.84
N HIS A 133 8.70 4.99 5.01
CA HIS A 133 8.91 5.65 6.29
C HIS A 133 10.39 5.88 6.63
N LYS A 134 11.31 5.42 5.76
CA LYS A 134 12.76 5.49 6.00
C LYS A 134 13.14 4.89 7.36
N TYR A 135 12.41 3.90 7.81
CA TYR A 135 12.80 3.18 9.02
C TYR A 135 14.12 2.48 8.79
N ALA A 136 15.11 2.80 9.61
CA ALA A 136 16.14 1.83 9.90
C ALA A 136 15.45 0.76 10.77
N PRO A 137 15.15 -0.44 10.25
CA PRO A 137 14.43 -1.43 11.05
C PRO A 137 15.33 -1.88 12.19
N THR A 138 14.95 -1.52 13.41
CA THR A 138 15.72 -1.79 14.65
C THR A 138 15.11 -2.93 15.45
N ALA A 139 13.89 -3.35 15.14
CA ALA A 139 13.23 -4.42 15.85
C ALA A 139 13.95 -5.76 15.65
N SER A 140 14.10 -6.50 16.74
CA SER A 140 14.68 -7.85 16.69
C SER A 140 13.76 -8.80 15.93
N ALA A 141 14.35 -9.70 15.12
CA ALA A 141 13.62 -10.76 14.45
C ALA A 141 12.86 -11.69 15.43
N SER A 142 13.24 -11.71 16.71
CA SER A 142 12.50 -12.44 17.77
C SER A 142 11.05 -11.95 17.94
N LYS A 143 10.71 -10.74 17.49
CA LYS A 143 9.32 -10.27 17.43
C LYS A 143 8.42 -11.16 16.55
N LEU A 144 9.02 -11.92 15.65
CA LEU A 144 8.33 -12.84 14.74
C LEU A 144 8.10 -14.23 15.36
N ASP A 145 8.65 -14.53 16.55
CA ASP A 145 8.57 -15.85 17.16
C ASP A 145 7.14 -16.26 17.53
N VAL A 146 6.24 -15.29 17.62
CA VAL A 146 4.81 -15.52 17.87
C VAL A 146 4.06 -16.11 16.66
N PHE A 147 4.66 -16.03 15.47
CA PHE A 147 4.04 -16.50 14.22
C PHE A 147 4.56 -17.88 13.84
N THR A 148 3.64 -18.82 13.61
CA THR A 148 3.98 -20.20 13.24
C THR A 148 4.59 -20.34 11.85
N ASP A 149 4.33 -19.37 10.98
CA ASP A 149 4.80 -19.32 9.60
C ASP A 149 5.97 -18.35 9.37
N LYS A 150 6.66 -17.90 10.43
CA LYS A 150 7.80 -16.96 10.34
C LYS A 150 8.89 -17.44 9.38
N SER A 151 9.07 -18.76 9.23
CA SER A 151 10.04 -19.35 8.31
C SER A 151 9.73 -19.11 6.83
N LYS A 152 8.50 -18.71 6.50
CA LYS A 152 8.09 -18.37 5.14
C LYS A 152 8.41 -16.91 4.79
N ILE A 153 8.77 -16.08 5.77
CA ILE A 153 9.12 -14.69 5.53
C ILE A 153 10.48 -14.62 4.84
N SER A 154 10.52 -13.97 3.69
CA SER A 154 11.75 -13.80 2.91
C SER A 154 12.79 -12.98 3.69
N SER A 155 14.08 -13.32 3.51
CA SER A 155 15.19 -12.67 4.23
C SER A 155 15.20 -11.14 4.06
N TYR A 156 14.86 -10.64 2.87
CA TYR A 156 14.79 -9.21 2.59
C TYR A 156 13.68 -8.48 3.36
N ALA A 157 12.63 -9.20 3.76
CA ALA A 157 11.46 -8.64 4.41
C ALA A 157 11.50 -8.78 5.94
N THR A 158 12.30 -9.71 6.47
CA THR A 158 12.30 -10.09 7.89
C THR A 158 12.39 -8.88 8.82
N SER A 159 13.32 -7.97 8.60
CA SER A 159 13.49 -6.79 9.46
C SER A 159 12.33 -5.79 9.36
N TYR A 160 11.77 -5.61 8.17
CA TYR A 160 10.61 -4.72 7.97
C TYR A 160 9.34 -5.30 8.57
N VAL A 161 9.13 -6.61 8.45
CA VAL A 161 7.99 -7.30 9.08
C VAL A 161 8.12 -7.26 10.61
N ALA A 162 9.31 -7.51 11.16
CA ALA A 162 9.56 -7.40 12.60
C ALA A 162 9.30 -5.99 13.13
N GLU A 163 9.71 -4.96 12.39
CA GLU A 163 9.42 -3.57 12.74
C GLU A 163 7.91 -3.29 12.69
N ALA A 164 7.21 -3.74 11.64
CA ALA A 164 5.76 -3.57 11.51
C ALA A 164 4.99 -4.25 12.66
N VAL A 165 5.43 -5.43 13.11
CA VAL A 165 4.89 -6.11 14.30
C VAL A 165 5.19 -5.31 15.58
N SER A 166 6.41 -4.81 15.72
CA SER A 166 6.81 -4.00 16.88
C SER A 166 6.00 -2.71 17.03
N GLN A 167 5.58 -2.13 15.90
CA GLN A 167 4.75 -0.93 15.84
C GLN A 167 3.24 -1.23 15.92
N GLY A 168 2.83 -2.50 15.97
CA GLY A 168 1.43 -2.92 16.02
C GLY A 168 0.68 -2.79 14.68
N TYR A 169 1.40 -2.69 13.56
CA TYR A 169 0.77 -2.63 12.22
C TYR A 169 0.42 -4.02 11.69
N ILE A 170 1.06 -5.05 12.19
CA ILE A 170 0.81 -6.46 11.86
C ILE A 170 0.64 -7.23 13.17
N ASN A 171 -0.42 -8.04 13.23
CA ASN A 171 -0.77 -8.94 14.34
C ASN A 171 -0.74 -10.38 13.85
#